data_5d049c42dd777aa090e498346fc26758
#
_entry.id   5d049c42dd777aa090e498346fc26758
#
_cell.length_a   1.000
_cell.length_b   1.000
_cell.length_c   1.000
_cell.angle_alpha   90.00
_cell.angle_beta   90.00
_cell.angle_gamma   90.00
#
_symmetry.space_group_name_H-M   'P 1'
#
loop_
_entity.id
_entity.type
_entity.pdbx_description
1 polymer ?
#
loop_
_entity_poly.entity_id
_entity_poly.type
_entity_poly.pdbx_seq_one_letter_code
_entity_poly.pdbx_strand_id
1 'polypeptide(L)'
;MKSSEIIVYIVAVAAVLTFGIIGTYVIGQHHGFNVPINNLLDAAYFTIVTMSTVGYGDIYPVSETAKIFVIMLIIVGIGVFFGVIVSLSGEFMSDRIQILSGRVSRFEKRLLNRHVILIGSDVTNLYLAEKLAEKAERFIIVTSEQINADHLKRLGYTAYVADVTSNVEMQEFAPDKAKAIVIDVKDSSKAIYALLVAKELAKNAKIVVVAPTKDAEHHLRNIASGKATIVNPADIAASNISKSIFKWSS
;
A
#
# COMPACT_ATOMS: atom_id res chain seq x y z
N MET A 1 4.87 -1.88 13.23
CA MET A 1 4.45 -1.75 14.67
C MET A 1 5.67 -1.79 15.56
N LYS A 2 5.86 -0.81 16.44
CA LYS A 2 6.90 -0.92 17.47
C LYS A 2 6.51 -2.04 18.42
N SER A 3 7.45 -2.90 18.80
CA SER A 3 7.21 -4.02 19.74
C SER A 3 6.43 -3.60 21.02
N SER A 4 6.55 -2.34 21.42
CA SER A 4 5.82 -1.76 22.55
C SER A 4 4.30 -1.64 22.31
N GLU A 5 3.83 -1.43 21.12
CA GLU A 5 2.40 -1.28 20.79
C GLU A 5 1.70 -2.65 20.83
N ILE A 6 2.36 -3.69 20.29
CA ILE A 6 1.85 -5.07 20.37
C ILE A 6 1.66 -5.49 21.82
N ILE A 7 2.65 -5.20 22.68
CA ILE A 7 2.60 -5.52 24.10
C ILE A 7 1.40 -4.83 24.78
N VAL A 8 1.15 -3.56 24.47
CA VAL A 8 0.01 -2.81 25.01
C VAL A 8 -1.32 -3.47 24.65
N TYR A 9 -1.50 -3.90 23.40
CA TYR A 9 -2.73 -4.58 22.96
C TYR A 9 -2.89 -5.96 23.61
N ILE A 10 -1.82 -6.75 23.71
CA ILE A 10 -1.85 -8.05 24.40
C ILE A 10 -2.24 -7.86 25.86
N VAL A 11 -1.65 -6.87 26.53
CA VAL A 11 -1.96 -6.58 27.93
C VAL A 11 -3.41 -6.10 28.09
N ALA A 12 -3.91 -5.25 27.20
CA ALA A 12 -5.31 -4.79 27.24
C ALA A 12 -6.30 -5.94 27.04
N VAL A 13 -6.08 -6.82 26.06
CA VAL A 13 -6.92 -8.01 25.83
C VAL A 13 -6.87 -8.94 27.04
N ALA A 14 -5.69 -9.22 27.59
CA ALA A 14 -5.52 -10.06 28.76
C ALA A 14 -6.23 -9.47 29.99
N ALA A 15 -6.14 -8.15 30.20
CA ALA A 15 -6.81 -7.46 31.31
C ALA A 15 -8.34 -7.57 31.20
N VAL A 16 -8.92 -7.34 30.03
CA VAL A 16 -10.37 -7.42 29.80
C VAL A 16 -10.86 -8.88 29.95
N LEU A 17 -10.13 -9.85 29.39
CA LEU A 17 -10.45 -11.27 29.58
C LEU A 17 -10.41 -11.67 31.07
N THR A 18 -9.36 -11.27 31.77
CA THR A 18 -9.24 -11.56 33.22
C THR A 18 -10.38 -10.91 34.02
N PHE A 19 -10.71 -9.64 33.72
CA PHE A 19 -11.84 -8.95 34.32
C PHE A 19 -13.18 -9.69 34.06
N GLY A 20 -13.39 -10.08 32.79
CA GLY A 20 -14.59 -10.81 32.37
C GLY A 20 -14.71 -12.18 33.06
N ILE A 21 -13.64 -12.96 33.11
CA ILE A 21 -13.61 -14.28 33.71
C ILE A 21 -13.85 -14.20 35.23
N ILE A 22 -13.13 -13.32 35.91
CA ILE A 22 -13.27 -13.17 37.38
C ILE A 22 -14.66 -12.64 37.73
N GLY A 23 -15.15 -11.60 37.02
CA GLY A 23 -16.46 -11.05 37.27
C GLY A 23 -17.59 -12.04 37.00
N THR A 24 -17.53 -12.79 35.90
CA THR A 24 -18.50 -13.87 35.62
C THR A 24 -18.48 -14.95 36.70
N TYR A 25 -17.29 -15.37 37.13
CA TYR A 25 -17.15 -16.37 38.17
C TYR A 25 -17.74 -15.90 39.51
N VAL A 26 -17.35 -14.71 39.98
CA VAL A 26 -17.83 -14.16 41.25
C VAL A 26 -19.35 -13.96 41.27
N ILE A 27 -19.90 -13.36 40.22
CA ILE A 27 -21.34 -13.09 40.08
C ILE A 27 -22.10 -14.42 39.91
N GLY A 28 -21.50 -15.40 39.21
CA GLY A 28 -22.07 -16.71 38.99
C GLY A 28 -22.25 -17.53 40.29
N GLN A 29 -21.36 -17.36 41.28
CA GLN A 29 -21.49 -17.98 42.61
C GLN A 29 -22.74 -17.49 43.37
N HIS A 30 -23.30 -16.33 43.04
CA HIS A 30 -24.47 -15.71 43.63
C HIS A 30 -25.74 -15.85 42.79
N HIS A 31 -25.87 -16.91 42.01
CA HIS A 31 -27.01 -17.15 41.12
C HIS A 31 -27.29 -16.00 40.12
N GLY A 32 -26.26 -15.33 39.67
CA GLY A 32 -26.39 -14.21 38.73
C GLY A 32 -26.75 -14.63 37.29
N PHE A 33 -26.53 -15.88 36.94
CA PHE A 33 -26.80 -16.47 35.62
C PHE A 33 -27.86 -17.57 35.68
N ASN A 34 -28.44 -17.91 34.52
CA ASN A 34 -29.47 -18.94 34.36
C ASN A 34 -29.01 -20.34 34.74
N VAL A 35 -27.69 -20.58 34.68
CA VAL A 35 -27.05 -21.82 35.12
C VAL A 35 -25.97 -21.50 36.15
N PRO A 36 -25.66 -22.41 37.09
CA PRO A 36 -24.58 -22.21 38.05
C PRO A 36 -23.23 -22.15 37.34
N ILE A 37 -22.42 -21.13 37.61
CA ILE A 37 -21.03 -21.05 37.16
C ILE A 37 -20.13 -21.67 38.25
N ASN A 38 -19.84 -22.96 38.11
CA ASN A 38 -19.17 -23.72 39.14
C ASN A 38 -17.64 -23.69 39.10
N ASN A 39 -17.09 -23.31 37.93
CA ASN A 39 -15.66 -23.31 37.73
C ASN A 39 -15.21 -22.15 36.80
N LEU A 40 -13.90 -21.89 36.75
CA LEU A 40 -13.32 -20.86 35.90
C LEU A 40 -13.45 -21.15 34.40
N LEU A 41 -13.61 -22.42 34.03
CA LEU A 41 -13.78 -22.76 32.60
C LEU A 41 -15.13 -22.30 32.08
N ASP A 42 -16.22 -22.47 32.84
CA ASP A 42 -17.57 -21.98 32.51
C ASP A 42 -17.55 -20.44 32.39
N ALA A 43 -16.87 -19.78 33.34
CA ALA A 43 -16.70 -18.32 33.31
C ALA A 43 -15.89 -17.84 32.11
N ALA A 44 -14.81 -18.53 31.78
CA ALA A 44 -13.99 -18.22 30.59
C ALA A 44 -14.77 -18.47 29.32
N TYR A 45 -15.48 -19.58 29.20
CA TYR A 45 -16.36 -19.89 28.09
C TYR A 45 -17.37 -18.77 27.83
N PHE A 46 -18.14 -18.41 28.85
CA PHE A 46 -19.12 -17.32 28.74
C PHE A 46 -18.48 -16.01 28.32
N THR A 47 -17.36 -15.66 28.95
CA THR A 47 -16.64 -14.40 28.64
C THR A 47 -16.18 -14.35 27.17
N ILE A 48 -15.56 -15.45 26.70
CA ILE A 48 -15.04 -15.52 25.32
C ILE A 48 -16.20 -15.50 24.31
N VAL A 49 -17.25 -16.30 24.55
CA VAL A 49 -18.42 -16.38 23.66
C VAL A 49 -19.14 -15.02 23.57
N THR A 50 -19.23 -14.31 24.71
CA THR A 50 -19.84 -12.98 24.76
C THR A 50 -18.98 -11.92 24.07
N MET A 51 -17.68 -11.87 24.38
CA MET A 51 -16.75 -10.90 23.78
C MET A 51 -16.53 -11.12 22.28
N SER A 52 -16.56 -12.38 21.82
CA SER A 52 -16.45 -12.70 20.39
C SER A 52 -17.75 -12.47 19.61
N THR A 53 -18.80 -11.97 20.27
CA THR A 53 -20.13 -11.70 19.68
C THR A 53 -20.87 -12.95 19.16
N VAL A 54 -20.42 -14.15 19.52
CA VAL A 54 -21.08 -15.42 19.13
C VAL A 54 -22.39 -15.61 19.86
N GLY A 55 -22.40 -15.46 21.21
CA GLY A 55 -23.59 -15.44 22.04
C GLY A 55 -24.52 -16.65 21.84
N TYR A 56 -24.06 -17.86 22.14
CA TYR A 56 -24.90 -19.06 21.98
C TYR A 56 -26.22 -19.03 22.79
N GLY A 57 -26.28 -18.21 23.85
CA GLY A 57 -27.50 -18.07 24.67
C GLY A 57 -27.75 -19.21 25.64
N ASP A 58 -26.80 -20.11 25.82
CA ASP A 58 -26.80 -21.20 26.78
C ASP A 58 -26.56 -20.71 28.22
N ILE A 59 -25.68 -19.71 28.36
CA ILE A 59 -25.43 -18.97 29.61
C ILE A 59 -25.83 -17.52 29.38
N TYR A 60 -26.73 -16.98 30.25
CA TYR A 60 -27.17 -15.59 30.19
C TYR A 60 -27.43 -15.00 31.56
N PRO A 61 -27.27 -13.67 31.76
CA PRO A 61 -27.48 -13.02 33.07
C PRO A 61 -28.97 -12.94 33.42
N VAL A 62 -29.32 -13.31 34.65
CA VAL A 62 -30.68 -13.21 35.16
C VAL A 62 -30.84 -12.14 36.23
N SER A 63 -29.84 -11.93 37.11
CA SER A 63 -29.85 -10.86 38.10
C SER A 63 -29.55 -9.49 37.53
N GLU A 64 -30.00 -8.42 38.21
CA GLU A 64 -29.68 -7.05 37.79
C GLU A 64 -28.18 -6.78 37.78
N THR A 65 -27.47 -7.25 38.83
CA THR A 65 -26.00 -7.11 38.92
C THR A 65 -25.31 -7.78 37.76
N ALA A 66 -25.72 -9.02 37.40
CA ALA A 66 -25.16 -9.74 36.28
C ALA A 66 -25.44 -9.04 34.97
N LYS A 67 -26.63 -8.47 34.74
CA LYS A 67 -26.99 -7.70 33.54
C LYS A 67 -26.13 -6.45 33.40
N ILE A 68 -25.95 -5.68 34.47
CA ILE A 68 -25.10 -4.48 34.46
C ILE A 68 -23.65 -4.86 34.15
N PHE A 69 -23.14 -5.92 34.79
CA PHE A 69 -21.78 -6.40 34.54
C PHE A 69 -21.57 -6.82 33.07
N VAL A 70 -22.52 -7.60 32.53
CA VAL A 70 -22.43 -8.07 31.13
C VAL A 70 -22.51 -6.90 30.13
N ILE A 71 -23.36 -5.89 30.39
CA ILE A 71 -23.39 -4.66 29.56
C ILE A 71 -22.01 -3.97 29.56
N MET A 72 -21.40 -3.80 30.75
CA MET A 72 -20.06 -3.20 30.83
C MET A 72 -19.01 -4.05 30.13
N LEU A 73 -19.06 -5.39 30.32
CA LEU A 73 -18.14 -6.32 29.65
C LEU A 73 -18.26 -6.23 28.13
N ILE A 74 -19.47 -6.16 27.59
CA ILE A 74 -19.70 -6.01 26.14
C ILE A 74 -19.14 -4.69 25.62
N ILE A 75 -19.42 -3.56 26.28
CA ILE A 75 -18.95 -2.24 25.83
C ILE A 75 -17.42 -2.19 25.82
N VAL A 76 -16.78 -2.64 26.91
CA VAL A 76 -15.31 -2.65 27.01
C VAL A 76 -14.70 -3.70 26.09
N GLY A 77 -15.30 -4.89 26.03
CA GLY A 77 -14.83 -6.00 25.18
C GLY A 77 -14.86 -5.66 23.70
N ILE A 78 -15.98 -5.09 23.22
CA ILE A 78 -16.11 -4.61 21.83
C ILE A 78 -15.07 -3.52 21.55
N GLY A 79 -14.90 -2.55 22.45
CA GLY A 79 -13.92 -1.47 22.31
C GLY A 79 -12.50 -1.99 22.11
N VAL A 80 -12.07 -2.94 22.95
CA VAL A 80 -10.74 -3.56 22.84
C VAL A 80 -10.63 -4.43 21.60
N PHE A 81 -11.64 -5.25 21.28
CA PHE A 81 -11.63 -6.13 20.11
C PHE A 81 -11.54 -5.35 18.80
N PHE A 82 -12.39 -4.33 18.62
CA PHE A 82 -12.31 -3.47 17.44
C PHE A 82 -11.04 -2.62 17.42
N GLY A 83 -10.55 -2.18 18.59
CA GLY A 83 -9.26 -1.49 18.71
C GLY A 83 -8.10 -2.32 18.19
N VAL A 84 -8.06 -3.62 18.50
CA VAL A 84 -7.06 -4.57 17.96
C VAL A 84 -7.22 -4.75 16.44
N ILE A 85 -8.46 -4.97 15.96
CA ILE A 85 -8.71 -5.13 14.52
C ILE A 85 -8.31 -3.87 13.76
N VAL A 86 -8.69 -2.68 14.22
CA VAL A 86 -8.31 -1.40 13.59
C VAL A 86 -6.81 -1.20 13.62
N SER A 87 -6.13 -1.56 14.71
CA SER A 87 -4.67 -1.44 14.81
C SER A 87 -3.92 -2.41 13.90
N LEU A 88 -4.41 -3.65 13.77
CA LEU A 88 -3.87 -4.62 12.81
C LEU A 88 -4.18 -4.19 11.36
N SER A 89 -5.42 -3.72 11.12
CA SER A 89 -5.82 -3.19 9.82
C SER A 89 -5.10 -1.90 9.47
N GLY A 90 -4.70 -1.10 10.45
CA GLY A 90 -3.92 0.12 10.28
C GLY A 90 -2.54 -0.15 9.69
N GLU A 91 -1.93 -1.30 9.89
CA GLU A 91 -0.71 -1.69 9.18
C GLU A 91 -0.98 -2.04 7.71
N PHE A 92 -2.08 -2.75 7.43
CA PHE A 92 -2.53 -2.97 6.05
C PHE A 92 -3.05 -1.69 5.38
N MET A 93 -3.56 -0.74 6.18
CA MET A 93 -4.09 0.53 5.69
C MET A 93 -3.06 1.66 5.75
N SER A 94 -2.03 1.59 6.62
CA SER A 94 -0.94 2.56 6.62
C SER A 94 -0.10 2.46 5.35
N ASP A 95 -0.02 1.29 4.72
CA ASP A 95 0.54 1.18 3.38
C ASP A 95 -0.30 1.95 2.35
N ARG A 96 -1.62 2.00 2.51
CA ARG A 96 -2.49 2.84 1.65
C ARG A 96 -2.56 4.30 2.10
N ILE A 97 -2.43 4.60 3.40
CA ILE A 97 -2.39 5.97 3.91
C ILE A 97 -0.99 6.60 3.73
N GLN A 98 0.08 5.81 3.74
CA GLN A 98 1.41 6.28 3.32
C GLN A 98 1.46 6.55 1.81
N ILE A 99 0.63 5.91 1.00
CA ILE A 99 0.38 6.30 -0.39
C ILE A 99 -0.16 7.73 -0.44
N LEU A 100 -1.04 8.12 0.49
CA LEU A 100 -1.52 9.50 0.64
C LEU A 100 -0.50 10.42 1.33
N SER A 101 0.47 9.90 2.08
CA SER A 101 1.55 10.64 2.76
C SER A 101 2.89 10.57 2.03
N GLY A 102 2.97 9.89 0.91
CA GLY A 102 4.09 9.96 -0.04
C GLY A 102 4.22 11.34 -0.71
N ARG A 103 3.63 12.37 -0.07
CA ARG A 103 3.81 13.76 -0.47
C ARG A 103 5.29 14.08 -0.42
N VAL A 104 5.84 14.33 -1.56
CA VAL A 104 7.16 14.94 -1.71
C VAL A 104 7.23 16.11 -0.72
N SER A 105 8.15 16.05 0.23
CA SER A 105 8.26 17.10 1.24
C SER A 105 8.46 18.44 0.52
N ARG A 106 8.01 19.56 1.13
CA ARG A 106 8.19 20.90 0.51
C ARG A 106 9.66 21.22 0.24
N PHE A 107 10.57 20.55 0.93
CA PHE A 107 12.02 20.67 0.74
C PHE A 107 12.47 19.92 -0.52
N GLU A 108 11.95 18.72 -0.75
CA GLU A 108 12.26 17.90 -1.93
C GLU A 108 11.67 18.52 -3.20
N LYS A 109 10.47 19.13 -3.14
CA LYS A 109 9.88 19.89 -4.26
C LYS A 109 10.78 21.02 -4.79
N ARG A 110 11.56 21.68 -3.93
CA ARG A 110 12.52 22.70 -4.34
C ARG A 110 13.73 22.14 -5.09
N LEU A 111 14.05 20.86 -4.89
CA LEU A 111 15.15 20.16 -5.55
C LEU A 111 14.73 19.56 -6.89
N LEU A 112 13.42 19.40 -7.15
CA LEU A 112 12.87 18.88 -8.39
C LEU A 112 12.89 19.96 -9.47
N ASN A 113 14.04 20.11 -10.12
CA ASN A 113 14.21 20.99 -11.27
C ASN A 113 15.14 20.31 -12.29
N ARG A 114 14.73 20.27 -13.55
CA ARG A 114 15.44 19.62 -14.67
C ARG A 114 15.76 18.14 -14.38
N HIS A 115 14.94 17.47 -13.61
CA HIS A 115 15.07 16.05 -13.27
C HIS A 115 14.37 15.16 -14.30
N VAL A 116 14.66 13.87 -14.25
CA VAL A 116 13.96 12.84 -15.04
C VAL A 116 12.95 12.12 -14.12
N ILE A 117 11.73 11.95 -14.59
CA ILE A 117 10.71 11.16 -13.90
C ILE A 117 10.61 9.80 -14.60
N LEU A 118 10.90 8.73 -13.85
CA LEU A 118 10.72 7.35 -14.31
C LEU A 118 9.41 6.83 -13.73
N ILE A 119 8.41 6.61 -14.55
CA ILE A 119 7.10 6.07 -14.18
C ILE A 119 7.10 4.56 -14.39
N GLY A 120 6.92 3.80 -13.30
CA GLY A 120 7.01 2.35 -13.28
C GLY A 120 8.40 1.85 -12.87
N SER A 121 8.42 0.59 -12.41
CA SER A 121 9.60 -0.10 -11.89
C SER A 121 9.99 -1.31 -12.74
N ASP A 122 9.62 -1.30 -14.02
CA ASP A 122 9.95 -2.38 -14.92
C ASP A 122 11.42 -2.34 -15.37
N VAL A 123 11.82 -3.38 -16.03
CA VAL A 123 13.22 -3.71 -16.36
C VAL A 123 13.91 -2.57 -17.11
N THR A 124 13.21 -1.93 -18.07
CA THR A 124 13.80 -0.83 -18.86
C THR A 124 14.09 0.38 -17.99
N ASN A 125 13.17 0.74 -17.09
CA ASN A 125 13.37 1.86 -16.15
C ASN A 125 14.48 1.57 -15.15
N LEU A 126 14.67 0.32 -14.70
CA LEU A 126 15.75 -0.04 -13.79
C LEU A 126 17.12 0.13 -14.47
N TYR A 127 17.30 -0.38 -15.69
CA TYR A 127 18.53 -0.17 -16.45
C TYR A 127 18.75 1.32 -16.76
N LEU A 128 17.67 2.06 -17.05
CA LEU A 128 17.77 3.50 -17.29
C LEU A 128 18.18 4.26 -16.03
N ALA A 129 17.64 3.88 -14.86
CA ALA A 129 18.03 4.47 -13.57
C ALA A 129 19.51 4.28 -13.29
N GLU A 130 20.05 3.08 -13.54
CA GLU A 130 21.50 2.81 -13.44
C GLU A 130 22.32 3.73 -14.35
N LYS A 131 21.93 3.86 -15.63
CA LYS A 131 22.62 4.74 -16.58
C LYS A 131 22.50 6.22 -16.24
N LEU A 132 21.38 6.65 -15.64
CA LEU A 132 21.22 8.03 -15.16
C LEU A 132 22.11 8.29 -13.94
N ALA A 133 22.20 7.31 -13.01
CA ALA A 133 23.09 7.38 -11.85
C ALA A 133 24.56 7.46 -12.24
N GLU A 134 25.01 6.62 -13.19
CA GLU A 134 26.36 6.69 -13.77
C GLU A 134 26.73 8.08 -14.33
N LYS A 135 25.74 8.80 -14.87
CA LYS A 135 25.92 10.14 -15.43
C LYS A 135 25.67 11.26 -14.43
N ALA A 136 25.43 10.96 -13.15
CA ALA A 136 25.05 11.91 -12.11
C ALA A 136 23.82 12.79 -12.49
N GLU A 137 22.93 12.27 -13.34
CA GLU A 137 21.67 12.94 -13.70
C GLU A 137 20.67 12.78 -12.54
N ARG A 138 19.92 13.85 -12.25
CA ARG A 138 18.87 13.83 -11.24
C ARG A 138 17.64 13.11 -11.77
N PHE A 139 17.18 12.10 -11.04
CA PHE A 139 15.95 11.39 -11.38
C PHE A 139 15.20 10.93 -10.14
N ILE A 140 13.93 10.68 -10.32
CA ILE A 140 13.06 10.03 -9.33
C ILE A 140 12.30 8.89 -10.03
N ILE A 141 11.93 7.88 -9.25
CA ILE A 141 11.12 6.78 -9.73
C ILE A 141 9.75 6.85 -9.04
N VAL A 142 8.68 6.81 -9.82
CA VAL A 142 7.30 6.83 -9.32
C VAL A 142 6.64 5.52 -9.72
N THR A 143 6.14 4.78 -8.74
CA THR A 143 5.45 3.50 -8.95
C THR A 143 4.11 3.47 -8.22
N SER A 144 3.17 2.67 -8.70
CA SER A 144 1.87 2.51 -8.01
C SER A 144 1.92 1.49 -6.86
N GLU A 145 3.04 0.80 -6.66
CA GLU A 145 3.17 -0.30 -5.71
C GLU A 145 4.21 0.00 -4.64
N GLN A 146 3.79 -0.08 -3.36
CA GLN A 146 4.67 0.17 -2.22
C GLN A 146 5.87 -0.78 -2.17
N ILE A 147 5.65 -2.07 -2.45
CA ILE A 147 6.70 -3.10 -2.45
C ILE A 147 7.83 -2.72 -3.41
N ASN A 148 7.47 -2.23 -4.60
CA ASN A 148 8.44 -1.79 -5.61
C ASN A 148 9.19 -0.55 -5.16
N ALA A 149 8.50 0.45 -4.58
CA ALA A 149 9.14 1.65 -4.06
C ALA A 149 10.12 1.34 -2.94
N ASP A 150 9.77 0.44 -2.02
CA ASP A 150 10.64 0.04 -0.91
C ASP A 150 11.85 -0.76 -1.41
N HIS A 151 11.66 -1.60 -2.43
CA HIS A 151 12.78 -2.28 -3.08
C HIS A 151 13.76 -1.29 -3.71
N LEU A 152 13.26 -0.32 -4.47
CA LEU A 152 14.05 0.73 -5.12
C LEU A 152 14.82 1.59 -4.09
N LYS A 153 14.18 1.94 -2.97
CA LYS A 153 14.84 2.67 -1.87
C LYS A 153 15.98 1.86 -1.25
N ARG A 154 15.82 0.54 -1.08
CA ARG A 154 16.91 -0.34 -0.61
C ARG A 154 18.10 -0.40 -1.57
N LEU A 155 17.84 -0.21 -2.88
CA LEU A 155 18.90 -0.09 -3.90
C LEU A 155 19.54 1.31 -3.94
N GLY A 156 19.09 2.24 -3.08
CA GLY A 156 19.64 3.60 -2.99
C GLY A 156 18.98 4.60 -3.94
N TYR A 157 17.88 4.25 -4.62
CA TYR A 157 17.16 5.16 -5.50
C TYR A 157 16.12 5.99 -4.76
N THR A 158 15.88 7.21 -5.23
CA THR A 158 14.77 8.04 -4.76
C THR A 158 13.48 7.57 -5.43
N ALA A 159 12.63 6.88 -4.67
CA ALA A 159 11.39 6.29 -5.18
C ALA A 159 10.17 6.74 -4.36
N TYR A 160 9.07 6.97 -5.06
CA TYR A 160 7.79 7.41 -4.49
C TYR A 160 6.67 6.49 -4.95
N VAL A 161 5.61 6.44 -4.13
CA VAL A 161 4.37 5.75 -4.49
C VAL A 161 3.33 6.77 -4.86
N ALA A 162 2.71 6.62 -6.02
CA ALA A 162 1.60 7.45 -6.47
C ALA A 162 0.75 6.71 -7.51
N ASP A 163 -0.50 7.10 -7.63
CA ASP A 163 -1.31 6.70 -8.77
C ASP A 163 -0.86 7.49 -10.01
N VAL A 164 -0.13 6.79 -10.88
CA VAL A 164 0.45 7.38 -12.09
C VAL A 164 -0.59 7.82 -13.13
N THR A 165 -1.86 7.47 -12.90
CA THR A 165 -3.01 7.87 -13.72
C THR A 165 -3.73 9.10 -13.17
N SER A 166 -3.31 9.59 -11.99
CA SER A 166 -3.91 10.74 -11.30
C SER A 166 -3.13 12.02 -11.57
N ASN A 167 -3.77 13.02 -12.19
CA ASN A 167 -3.19 14.35 -12.40
C ASN A 167 -2.77 15.01 -11.07
N VAL A 168 -3.59 14.83 -10.02
CA VAL A 168 -3.36 15.46 -8.70
C VAL A 168 -2.11 14.90 -8.05
N GLU A 169 -1.94 13.58 -8.07
CA GLU A 169 -0.78 12.93 -7.46
C GLU A 169 0.49 13.18 -8.29
N MET A 170 0.41 13.08 -9.61
CA MET A 170 1.55 13.29 -10.48
C MET A 170 2.05 14.73 -10.48
N GLN A 171 1.20 15.72 -10.20
CA GLN A 171 1.58 17.12 -10.07
C GLN A 171 2.55 17.37 -8.90
N GLU A 172 2.54 16.50 -7.89
CA GLU A 172 3.46 16.57 -6.75
C GLU A 172 4.94 16.41 -7.15
N PHE A 173 5.22 15.76 -8.28
CA PHE A 173 6.56 15.48 -8.79
C PHE A 173 7.08 16.55 -9.77
N ALA A 174 6.43 17.70 -9.85
CA ALA A 174 6.80 18.83 -10.71
C ALA A 174 7.09 18.44 -12.17
N PRO A 175 6.17 17.77 -12.88
CA PRO A 175 6.35 17.34 -14.26
C PRO A 175 6.55 18.52 -15.23
N ASP A 176 6.05 19.71 -14.89
CA ASP A 176 6.26 20.96 -15.60
C ASP A 176 7.73 21.41 -15.64
N LYS A 177 8.52 21.01 -14.64
CA LYS A 177 9.95 21.31 -14.49
C LYS A 177 10.86 20.14 -14.87
N ALA A 178 10.28 19.00 -15.24
CA ALA A 178 11.04 17.83 -15.62
C ALA A 178 11.76 18.02 -16.97
N LYS A 179 12.96 17.45 -17.09
CA LYS A 179 13.72 17.35 -18.35
C LYS A 179 13.09 16.29 -19.26
N ALA A 180 12.70 15.18 -18.68
CA ALA A 180 12.06 14.07 -19.38
C ALA A 180 11.16 13.26 -18.43
N ILE A 181 10.16 12.59 -19.02
CA ILE A 181 9.32 11.61 -18.35
C ILE A 181 9.42 10.31 -19.15
N VAL A 182 9.76 9.22 -18.48
CA VAL A 182 9.83 7.89 -19.10
C VAL A 182 8.79 6.99 -18.43
N ILE A 183 7.90 6.42 -19.24
CA ILE A 183 6.80 5.59 -18.81
C ILE A 183 7.12 4.14 -19.20
N ASP A 184 7.34 3.29 -18.20
CA ASP A 184 7.61 1.85 -18.37
C ASP A 184 6.69 1.07 -17.42
N VAL A 185 5.48 0.80 -17.88
CA VAL A 185 4.41 0.16 -17.12
C VAL A 185 3.88 -1.03 -17.94
N LYS A 186 3.83 -2.23 -17.32
CA LYS A 186 3.38 -3.47 -17.98
C LYS A 186 1.95 -3.42 -18.48
N ASP A 187 1.07 -2.79 -17.71
CA ASP A 187 -0.33 -2.64 -18.05
C ASP A 187 -0.49 -1.57 -19.13
N SER A 188 -0.92 -1.98 -20.32
CA SER A 188 -1.12 -1.09 -21.46
C SER A 188 -2.13 0.01 -21.19
N SER A 189 -3.19 -0.25 -20.43
CA SER A 189 -4.19 0.75 -20.08
C SER A 189 -3.61 1.80 -19.14
N LYS A 190 -2.87 1.38 -18.11
CA LYS A 190 -2.16 2.29 -17.21
C LYS A 190 -1.10 3.12 -17.96
N ALA A 191 -0.38 2.51 -18.90
CA ALA A 191 0.60 3.23 -19.72
C ALA A 191 -0.07 4.33 -20.57
N ILE A 192 -1.24 4.06 -21.15
CA ILE A 192 -2.03 5.04 -21.88
C ILE A 192 -2.46 6.20 -20.98
N TYR A 193 -3.06 5.90 -19.82
CA TYR A 193 -3.48 6.94 -18.88
C TYR A 193 -2.29 7.76 -18.37
N ALA A 194 -1.17 7.11 -17.99
CA ALA A 194 0.04 7.82 -17.58
C ALA A 194 0.60 8.73 -18.68
N LEU A 195 0.51 8.31 -19.95
CA LEU A 195 0.87 9.16 -21.09
C LEU A 195 -0.04 10.38 -21.21
N LEU A 196 -1.35 10.23 -21.03
CA LEU A 196 -2.30 11.34 -21.07
C LEU A 196 -2.01 12.35 -19.95
N VAL A 197 -1.80 11.86 -18.72
CA VAL A 197 -1.41 12.68 -17.56
C VAL A 197 -0.08 13.41 -17.83
N ALA A 198 0.94 12.70 -18.33
CA ALA A 198 2.22 13.31 -18.65
C ALA A 198 2.10 14.39 -19.75
N LYS A 199 1.29 14.18 -20.78
CA LYS A 199 1.04 15.17 -21.84
C LYS A 199 0.34 16.43 -21.33
N GLU A 200 -0.53 16.30 -20.34
CA GLU A 200 -1.25 17.42 -19.74
C GLU A 200 -0.33 18.25 -18.83
N LEU A 201 0.42 17.57 -17.95
CA LEU A 201 1.20 18.21 -16.91
C LEU A 201 2.59 18.68 -17.38
N ALA A 202 3.22 17.97 -18.32
CA ALA A 202 4.60 18.20 -18.75
C ALA A 202 4.66 18.93 -20.10
N LYS A 203 4.48 20.24 -20.09
CA LYS A 203 4.44 21.04 -21.31
C LYS A 203 5.74 21.04 -22.11
N ASN A 204 6.90 20.99 -21.44
CA ASN A 204 8.23 21.14 -22.04
C ASN A 204 9.13 19.90 -21.89
N ALA A 205 8.72 18.89 -21.13
CA ALA A 205 9.50 17.67 -20.94
C ALA A 205 9.43 16.75 -22.16
N LYS A 206 10.53 16.05 -22.45
CA LYS A 206 10.52 14.96 -23.41
C LYS A 206 9.76 13.77 -22.79
N ILE A 207 8.75 13.27 -23.48
CA ILE A 207 7.99 12.09 -23.01
C ILE A 207 8.43 10.88 -23.84
N VAL A 208 8.83 9.82 -23.16
CA VAL A 208 9.17 8.53 -23.73
C VAL A 208 8.28 7.47 -23.12
N VAL A 209 7.68 6.62 -23.93
CA VAL A 209 6.85 5.51 -23.46
C VAL A 209 7.42 4.21 -23.97
N VAL A 210 7.65 3.29 -23.04
CA VAL A 210 8.06 1.91 -23.34
C VAL A 210 6.81 1.10 -23.66
N ALA A 211 6.71 0.60 -24.86
CA ALA A 211 5.59 -0.24 -25.27
C ALA A 211 5.86 -1.70 -24.88
N PRO A 212 5.02 -2.32 -24.05
CA PRO A 212 5.23 -3.72 -23.64
C PRO A 212 5.00 -4.72 -24.77
N THR A 213 4.16 -4.39 -25.76
CA THR A 213 3.83 -5.23 -26.90
C THR A 213 3.72 -4.40 -28.19
N LYS A 214 3.73 -5.06 -29.38
CA LYS A 214 3.50 -4.38 -30.67
C LYS A 214 2.11 -3.75 -30.76
N ASP A 215 1.10 -4.41 -30.22
CA ASP A 215 -0.27 -3.86 -30.21
C ASP A 215 -0.36 -2.59 -29.35
N ALA A 216 0.23 -2.62 -28.15
CA ALA A 216 0.34 -1.45 -27.30
C ALA A 216 1.13 -0.32 -27.99
N GLU A 217 2.19 -0.63 -28.71
CA GLU A 217 2.97 0.35 -29.47
C GLU A 217 2.10 1.08 -30.49
N HIS A 218 1.28 0.36 -31.26
CA HIS A 218 0.39 0.96 -32.25
C HIS A 218 -0.61 1.93 -31.60
N HIS A 219 -1.25 1.51 -30.49
CA HIS A 219 -2.20 2.35 -29.77
C HIS A 219 -1.52 3.58 -29.16
N LEU A 220 -0.36 3.40 -28.53
CA LEU A 220 0.41 4.49 -27.93
C LEU A 220 0.88 5.51 -28.96
N ARG A 221 1.30 5.08 -30.16
CA ARG A 221 1.67 5.98 -31.24
C ARG A 221 0.51 6.87 -31.70
N ASN A 222 -0.69 6.31 -31.81
CA ASN A 222 -1.88 7.06 -32.18
C ASN A 222 -2.23 8.11 -31.13
N ILE A 223 -2.15 7.74 -29.83
CA ILE A 223 -2.45 8.64 -28.71
C ILE A 223 -1.35 9.69 -28.53
N ALA A 224 -0.09 9.33 -28.76
CA ALA A 224 1.05 10.23 -28.61
C ALA A 224 0.94 11.45 -29.53
N SER A 225 0.36 11.32 -30.74
CA SER A 225 0.17 12.40 -31.71
C SER A 225 1.46 13.22 -31.92
N GLY A 226 2.61 12.58 -31.99
CA GLY A 226 3.92 13.20 -32.15
C GLY A 226 4.53 13.88 -30.92
N LYS A 227 3.81 13.95 -29.78
CA LYS A 227 4.30 14.58 -28.55
C LYS A 227 5.09 13.64 -27.62
N ALA A 228 5.13 12.36 -27.93
CA ALA A 228 5.90 11.37 -27.16
C ALA A 228 6.63 10.42 -28.12
N THR A 229 7.80 9.96 -27.71
CA THR A 229 8.55 8.91 -28.39
C THR A 229 8.13 7.57 -27.84
N ILE A 230 7.69 6.65 -28.72
CA ILE A 230 7.33 5.30 -28.31
C ILE A 230 8.49 4.37 -28.64
N VAL A 231 8.91 3.58 -27.66
CA VAL A 231 10.06 2.66 -27.75
C VAL A 231 9.58 1.25 -27.44
N ASN A 232 9.91 0.32 -28.31
CA ASN A 232 9.68 -1.11 -28.06
C ASN A 232 11.05 -1.79 -27.83
N PRO A 233 11.41 -2.13 -26.60
CA PRO A 233 12.71 -2.74 -26.28
C PRO A 233 12.93 -4.09 -26.99
N ALA A 234 11.87 -4.88 -27.12
CA ALA A 234 11.96 -6.19 -27.78
C ALA A 234 12.30 -6.05 -29.26
N ASP A 235 11.72 -5.07 -29.96
CA ASP A 235 12.01 -4.82 -31.37
C ASP A 235 13.46 -4.30 -31.56
N ILE A 236 13.91 -3.41 -30.67
CA ILE A 236 15.30 -2.91 -30.69
C ILE A 236 16.28 -4.06 -30.42
N ALA A 237 16.00 -4.91 -29.44
CA ALA A 237 16.83 -6.06 -29.11
C ALA A 237 16.90 -7.04 -30.28
N ALA A 238 15.74 -7.40 -30.87
CA ALA A 238 15.66 -8.28 -32.02
C ALA A 238 16.43 -7.74 -33.23
N SER A 239 16.29 -6.44 -33.52
CA SER A 239 17.05 -5.78 -34.60
C SER A 239 18.56 -5.84 -34.37
N ASN A 240 19.03 -5.59 -33.13
CA ASN A 240 20.45 -5.64 -32.81
C ASN A 240 21.01 -7.09 -32.87
N ILE A 241 20.25 -8.05 -32.36
CA ILE A 241 20.61 -9.48 -32.44
C ILE A 241 20.70 -9.93 -33.91
N SER A 242 19.70 -9.58 -34.72
CA SER A 242 19.68 -9.89 -36.14
C SER A 242 20.93 -9.33 -36.86
N LYS A 243 21.26 -8.04 -36.63
CA LYS A 243 22.46 -7.44 -37.18
C LYS A 243 23.75 -8.15 -36.77
N SER A 244 23.80 -8.64 -35.51
CA SER A 244 24.96 -9.38 -35.02
C SER A 244 25.10 -10.75 -35.68
N ILE A 245 23.97 -11.45 -35.92
CA ILE A 245 23.97 -12.75 -36.60
C ILE A 245 24.43 -12.60 -38.06
N PHE A 246 23.90 -11.62 -38.77
CA PHE A 246 24.21 -11.43 -40.21
C PHE A 246 25.55 -10.75 -40.48
N LYS A 247 26.15 -10.07 -39.49
CA LYS A 247 27.52 -9.51 -39.61
C LYS A 247 28.62 -10.58 -39.57
N TRP A 248 28.30 -11.80 -39.12
CA TRP A 248 29.25 -12.94 -39.10
C TRP A 248 29.31 -13.71 -40.44
N SER A 249 28.49 -13.34 -41.41
CA SER A 249 28.43 -13.98 -42.75
C SER A 249 29.09 -13.13 -43.88
N SER A 250 29.86 -12.13 -43.52
CA SER A 250 30.70 -11.32 -44.41
C SER A 250 32.11 -11.20 -43.79
#